data_4572a4e59472bfc3465d76aff7383ae2
#
_entry.id   4572a4e59472bfc3465d76aff7383ae2
#
_cell.length_a   1.000
_cell.length_b   1.000
_cell.length_c   1.000
_cell.angle_alpha   90.00
_cell.angle_beta   90.00
_cell.angle_gamma   90.00
#
_symmetry.space_group_name_H-M   'P 1'
#
loop_
_entity.id
_entity.type
_entity.pdbx_description
1 polymer ?
#
loop_
_entity_poly.entity_id
_entity_poly.type
_entity_poly.pdbx_seq_one_letter_code
_entity_poly.pdbx_strand_id
1 'polypeptide(L)'
;MAVASKKIICPSCGFSNNAPLANNRCVSCGAKIEDMKRALTRQEELERRYQQEGFSLPWFGVSIGIITVMTAALVMGLPMVVPLFDFEGSAGMTVAIPVWFLGGMLIGLVSPGRTFVEPMVAVFLVALPTAFLLHSGQTVKTMPAFMYALMSALGVVFTLIGSYIGERIQMGPPPKQAE
;
A
#
# COMPACT_ATOMS: atom_id res chain seq x y z
N MET A 1 -14.72 -33.83 20.17
CA MET A 1 -14.41 -32.74 19.23
C MET A 1 -15.63 -31.85 19.13
N ALA A 2 -15.61 -30.65 19.75
CA ALA A 2 -16.75 -29.72 19.69
C ALA A 2 -16.72 -29.02 18.35
N VAL A 3 -17.70 -29.32 17.48
CA VAL A 3 -17.91 -28.60 16.22
C VAL A 3 -18.33 -27.18 16.59
N ALA A 4 -17.44 -26.20 16.34
CA ALA A 4 -17.76 -24.81 16.56
C ALA A 4 -19.00 -24.44 15.72
N SER A 5 -20.13 -24.15 16.38
CA SER A 5 -21.38 -23.80 15.71
C SER A 5 -21.21 -22.44 15.01
N LYS A 6 -21.28 -22.46 13.71
CA LYS A 6 -21.11 -21.32 12.82
C LYS A 6 -22.33 -20.40 12.96
N LYS A 7 -22.17 -19.20 13.52
CA LYS A 7 -23.27 -18.22 13.66
C LYS A 7 -23.42 -17.41 12.37
N ILE A 8 -24.64 -17.32 11.86
CA ILE A 8 -25.02 -16.58 10.65
C ILE A 8 -26.03 -15.49 11.03
N ILE A 9 -25.74 -14.21 10.80
CA ILE A 9 -26.65 -13.10 11.13
C ILE A 9 -27.58 -12.83 9.94
N CYS A 10 -28.88 -12.79 10.17
CA CYS A 10 -29.88 -12.49 9.15
C CYS A 10 -29.84 -10.99 8.77
N PRO A 11 -29.70 -10.61 7.48
CA PRO A 11 -29.66 -9.22 7.07
C PRO A 11 -31.01 -8.51 7.19
N SER A 12 -32.14 -9.26 7.22
CA SER A 12 -33.48 -8.68 7.29
C SER A 12 -33.94 -8.37 8.71
N CYS A 13 -33.50 -9.16 9.71
CA CYS A 13 -33.95 -8.98 11.10
C CYS A 13 -32.84 -8.93 12.15
N GLY A 14 -31.56 -9.07 11.74
CA GLY A 14 -30.41 -9.04 12.66
C GLY A 14 -30.27 -10.28 13.57
N PHE A 15 -31.16 -11.28 13.47
CA PHE A 15 -31.11 -12.45 14.33
C PHE A 15 -29.95 -13.37 13.99
N SER A 16 -29.19 -13.86 15.00
CA SER A 16 -28.09 -14.79 14.82
C SER A 16 -28.59 -16.24 14.78
N ASN A 17 -28.40 -16.88 13.63
CA ASN A 17 -28.77 -18.28 13.40
C ASN A 17 -27.54 -19.18 13.55
N ASN A 18 -27.68 -20.38 14.08
CA ASN A 18 -26.62 -21.38 14.15
C ASN A 18 -26.62 -22.25 12.88
N ALA A 19 -25.48 -22.41 12.23
CA ALA A 19 -25.37 -23.31 11.08
C ALA A 19 -25.23 -24.78 11.55
N PRO A 20 -25.77 -25.78 10.78
CA PRO A 20 -26.49 -25.66 9.50
C PRO A 20 -27.97 -25.24 9.68
N LEU A 21 -28.43 -24.35 8.79
CA LEU A 21 -29.81 -23.89 8.76
C LEU A 21 -30.69 -24.89 8.02
N ALA A 22 -31.77 -25.34 8.64
CA ALA A 22 -32.82 -26.11 7.96
C ALA A 22 -33.44 -25.24 6.85
N ASN A 23 -33.39 -25.69 5.62
CA ASN A 23 -33.96 -25.04 4.43
C ASN A 23 -33.40 -23.64 4.06
N ASN A 24 -32.19 -23.29 4.48
CA ASN A 24 -31.59 -21.99 4.17
C ASN A 24 -32.49 -20.78 4.48
N ARG A 25 -33.27 -20.86 5.57
CA ARG A 25 -34.13 -19.77 6.02
C ARG A 25 -33.82 -19.34 7.44
N CYS A 26 -33.98 -18.05 7.71
CA CYS A 26 -33.82 -17.49 9.06
C CYS A 26 -34.90 -18.09 9.99
N VAL A 27 -34.48 -18.55 11.17
CA VAL A 27 -35.38 -19.14 12.16
C VAL A 27 -36.39 -18.11 12.73
N SER A 28 -36.00 -16.82 12.75
CA SER A 28 -36.85 -15.76 13.32
C SER A 28 -37.83 -15.15 12.32
N CYS A 29 -37.34 -14.74 11.12
CA CYS A 29 -38.20 -14.02 10.16
C CYS A 29 -38.55 -14.82 8.89
N GLY A 30 -38.01 -16.04 8.71
CA GLY A 30 -38.28 -16.89 7.55
C GLY A 30 -37.65 -16.44 6.24
N ALA A 31 -36.89 -15.33 6.22
CA ALA A 31 -36.23 -14.85 5.02
C ALA A 31 -35.23 -15.88 4.48
N LYS A 32 -35.18 -16.07 3.14
CA LYS A 32 -34.19 -16.94 2.50
C LYS A 32 -32.78 -16.39 2.68
N ILE A 33 -31.84 -17.27 3.07
CA ILE A 33 -30.46 -16.94 3.40
C ILE A 33 -29.52 -17.41 2.27
N GLU A 34 -29.99 -17.40 1.02
CA GLU A 34 -29.24 -17.93 -0.13
C GLU A 34 -28.01 -17.10 -0.52
N ASP A 35 -27.96 -15.80 -0.19
CA ASP A 35 -26.88 -14.88 -0.58
C ASP A 35 -26.15 -14.24 0.60
N MET A 36 -26.19 -14.84 1.78
CA MET A 36 -25.46 -14.26 2.90
C MET A 36 -23.94 -14.39 2.69
N LYS A 37 -23.31 -13.33 2.24
CA LYS A 37 -21.88 -13.12 2.47
C LYS A 37 -21.67 -13.18 3.99
N ARG A 38 -21.16 -14.31 4.47
CA ARG A 38 -20.79 -14.48 5.87
C ARG A 38 -19.97 -13.29 6.30
N ALA A 39 -20.40 -12.57 7.34
CA ALA A 39 -19.55 -11.59 7.98
C ALA A 39 -18.29 -12.32 8.46
N LEU A 40 -17.17 -12.03 7.81
CA LEU A 40 -15.89 -12.61 8.16
C LEU A 40 -15.55 -12.18 9.59
N THR A 41 -15.04 -13.10 10.39
CA THR A 41 -14.46 -12.73 11.68
C THR A 41 -13.25 -11.82 11.42
N ARG A 42 -12.92 -10.97 12.39
CA ARG A 42 -11.74 -10.08 12.28
C ARG A 42 -10.45 -10.85 11.92
N GLN A 43 -10.31 -12.07 12.40
CA GLN A 43 -9.16 -12.93 12.06
C GLN A 43 -9.21 -13.39 10.61
N GLU A 44 -10.36 -13.88 10.12
CA GLU A 44 -10.52 -14.30 8.71
C GLU A 44 -10.34 -13.13 7.74
N GLU A 45 -10.78 -11.92 8.13
CA GLU A 45 -10.56 -10.72 7.33
C GLU A 45 -9.08 -10.34 7.26
N LEU A 46 -8.35 -10.42 8.38
CA LEU A 46 -6.90 -10.21 8.42
C LEU A 46 -6.18 -11.26 7.59
N GLU A 47 -6.49 -12.54 7.76
CA GLU A 47 -5.89 -13.62 6.96
C GLU A 47 -6.10 -13.39 5.46
N ARG A 48 -7.31 -13.00 5.06
CA ARG A 48 -7.61 -12.66 3.67
C ARG A 48 -6.80 -11.48 3.16
N ARG A 49 -6.62 -10.44 3.98
CA ARG A 49 -5.78 -9.27 3.62
C ARG A 49 -4.32 -9.66 3.49
N TYR A 50 -3.81 -10.55 4.35
CA TYR A 50 -2.44 -11.07 4.28
C TYR A 50 -2.22 -12.05 3.11
N GLN A 51 -3.25 -12.74 2.66
CA GLN A 51 -3.22 -13.66 1.51
C GLN A 51 -3.48 -12.97 0.16
N GLN A 52 -3.78 -11.67 0.17
CA GLN A 52 -4.06 -10.93 -1.06
C GLN A 52 -2.73 -10.65 -1.79
N GLU A 53 -2.26 -11.65 -2.53
CA GLU A 53 -1.05 -11.59 -3.38
C GLU A 53 -1.50 -11.41 -4.83
N GLY A 54 -1.67 -10.17 -5.27
CA GLY A 54 -2.05 -9.90 -6.66
C GLY A 54 -1.80 -8.44 -7.02
N PHE A 55 -1.26 -8.21 -8.22
CA PHE A 55 -1.12 -6.87 -8.77
C PHE A 55 -2.49 -6.25 -9.02
N SER A 56 -2.75 -5.10 -8.41
CA SER A 56 -4.00 -4.38 -8.59
C SER A 56 -3.77 -3.07 -9.35
N LEU A 57 -4.33 -2.99 -10.57
CA LEU A 57 -4.19 -1.81 -11.42
C LEU A 57 -4.69 -0.49 -10.74
N PRO A 58 -5.82 -0.48 -9.99
CA PRO A 58 -6.25 0.72 -9.27
C PRO A 58 -5.23 1.18 -8.24
N TRP A 59 -4.68 0.26 -7.44
CA TRP A 59 -3.68 0.60 -6.42
C TRP A 59 -2.34 1.01 -7.01
N PHE A 60 -1.98 0.45 -8.15
CA PHE A 60 -0.84 0.92 -8.94
C PHE A 60 -1.02 2.39 -9.37
N GLY A 61 -2.22 2.75 -9.86
CA GLY A 61 -2.54 4.15 -10.21
C GLY A 61 -2.45 5.10 -9.00
N VAL A 62 -2.95 4.68 -7.84
CA VAL A 62 -2.84 5.44 -6.59
C VAL A 62 -1.36 5.59 -6.17
N SER A 63 -0.59 4.51 -6.27
CA SER A 63 0.84 4.52 -5.93
C SER A 63 1.65 5.47 -6.82
N ILE A 64 1.45 5.41 -8.13
CA ILE A 64 2.05 6.36 -9.08
C ILE A 64 1.65 7.80 -8.73
N GLY A 65 0.37 8.05 -8.48
CA GLY A 65 -0.13 9.38 -8.13
C GLY A 65 0.55 9.94 -6.89
N ILE A 66 0.58 9.19 -5.81
CA ILE A 66 1.21 9.60 -4.54
C ILE A 66 2.71 9.88 -4.74
N ILE A 67 3.45 8.95 -5.32
CA ILE A 67 4.91 9.11 -5.53
C ILE A 67 5.21 10.29 -6.44
N THR A 68 4.47 10.44 -7.55
CA THR A 68 4.66 11.55 -8.49
C THR A 68 4.38 12.90 -7.84
N VAL A 69 3.25 13.03 -7.14
CA VAL A 69 2.87 14.29 -6.48
C VAL A 69 3.87 14.66 -5.40
N MET A 70 4.29 13.70 -4.55
CA MET A 70 5.28 13.97 -3.52
C MET A 70 6.64 14.35 -4.12
N THR A 71 7.08 13.67 -5.17
CA THR A 71 8.35 13.98 -5.85
C THR A 71 8.28 15.36 -6.50
N ALA A 72 7.21 15.65 -7.25
CA ALA A 72 7.05 16.96 -7.89
C ALA A 72 6.95 18.11 -6.87
N ALA A 73 6.19 17.92 -5.79
CA ALA A 73 6.01 18.95 -4.77
C ALA A 73 7.28 19.21 -3.95
N LEU A 74 7.95 18.16 -3.47
CA LEU A 74 9.04 18.29 -2.51
C LEU A 74 10.42 18.39 -3.18
N VAL A 75 10.64 17.68 -4.28
CA VAL A 75 11.96 17.71 -4.96
C VAL A 75 12.06 18.84 -5.99
N MET A 76 10.95 19.14 -6.67
CA MET A 76 10.96 20.17 -7.73
C MET A 76 10.26 21.46 -7.30
N GLY A 77 9.11 21.35 -6.60
CA GLY A 77 8.31 22.52 -6.24
C GLY A 77 8.87 23.32 -5.07
N LEU A 78 9.39 22.65 -4.04
CA LEU A 78 9.92 23.34 -2.86
C LEU A 78 11.11 24.26 -3.17
N PRO A 79 12.09 23.91 -4.03
CA PRO A 79 13.15 24.82 -4.44
C PRO A 79 12.66 26.08 -5.17
N MET A 80 11.56 25.96 -5.92
CA MET A 80 11.00 27.11 -6.64
C MET A 80 10.38 28.15 -5.71
N VAL A 81 9.86 27.72 -4.54
CA VAL A 81 9.21 28.59 -3.56
C VAL A 81 10.21 29.10 -2.52
N VAL A 82 11.14 28.27 -2.12
CA VAL A 82 12.14 28.56 -1.08
C VAL A 82 13.55 28.37 -1.65
N PRO A 83 14.20 29.44 -2.15
CA PRO A 83 15.53 29.37 -2.77
C PRO A 83 16.65 28.79 -1.87
N LEU A 84 16.42 28.73 -0.55
CA LEU A 84 17.34 28.12 0.40
C LEU A 84 17.51 26.59 0.18
N PHE A 85 16.46 25.95 -0.39
CA PHE A 85 16.49 24.53 -0.72
C PHE A 85 16.88 24.34 -2.18
N ASP A 86 18.17 24.47 -2.46
CA ASP A 86 18.72 24.13 -3.76
C ASP A 86 18.91 22.61 -3.86
N PHE A 87 17.96 21.93 -4.51
CA PHE A 87 17.97 20.48 -4.70
C PHE A 87 18.49 20.10 -6.10
N GLU A 88 19.46 20.85 -6.64
CA GLU A 88 20.08 20.47 -7.89
C GLU A 88 20.95 19.21 -7.75
N GLY A 89 20.93 18.40 -8.78
CA GLY A 89 21.85 17.26 -8.93
C GLY A 89 21.79 16.25 -7.78
N SER A 90 22.90 16.08 -7.09
CA SER A 90 23.06 15.11 -6.01
C SER A 90 22.21 15.43 -4.77
N ALA A 91 22.03 16.71 -4.45
CA ALA A 91 21.19 17.13 -3.33
C ALA A 91 19.73 16.75 -3.55
N GLY A 92 19.19 16.96 -4.77
CA GLY A 92 17.83 16.53 -5.13
C GLY A 92 17.63 15.02 -5.00
N MET A 93 18.62 14.23 -5.41
CA MET A 93 18.54 12.78 -5.30
C MET A 93 18.59 12.31 -3.83
N THR A 94 19.40 12.97 -2.99
CA THR A 94 19.45 12.68 -1.55
C THR A 94 18.12 12.96 -0.87
N VAL A 95 17.39 14.01 -1.27
CA VAL A 95 16.06 14.34 -0.76
C VAL A 95 14.99 13.41 -1.33
N ALA A 96 15.11 12.97 -2.57
CA ALA A 96 14.15 12.07 -3.20
C ALA A 96 14.01 10.73 -2.46
N ILE A 97 15.10 10.17 -1.92
CA ILE A 97 15.07 8.88 -1.19
C ILE A 97 14.13 8.92 0.02
N PRO A 98 14.27 9.83 1.00
CA PRO A 98 13.32 9.91 2.11
C PRO A 98 11.90 10.29 1.67
N VAL A 99 11.72 11.07 0.60
CA VAL A 99 10.41 11.37 0.02
C VAL A 99 9.75 10.09 -0.49
N TRP A 100 10.47 9.24 -1.19
CA TRP A 100 9.97 7.95 -1.67
C TRP A 100 9.70 6.96 -0.54
N PHE A 101 10.50 6.96 0.52
CA PHE A 101 10.21 6.20 1.74
C PHE A 101 8.87 6.62 2.36
N LEU A 102 8.65 7.93 2.54
CA LEU A 102 7.39 8.47 3.07
C LEU A 102 6.22 8.18 2.14
N GLY A 103 6.42 8.30 0.82
CA GLY A 103 5.43 7.94 -0.19
C GLY A 103 5.04 6.46 -0.10
N GLY A 104 6.02 5.56 0.02
CA GLY A 104 5.79 4.13 0.26
C GLY A 104 5.01 3.88 1.55
N MET A 105 5.38 4.55 2.64
CA MET A 105 4.69 4.44 3.92
C MET A 105 3.22 4.89 3.83
N LEU A 106 2.94 6.00 3.15
CA LEU A 106 1.57 6.46 2.90
C LEU A 106 0.77 5.46 2.08
N ILE A 107 1.36 4.89 1.02
CA ILE A 107 0.71 3.86 0.21
C ILE A 107 0.36 2.65 1.09
N GLY A 108 1.30 2.17 1.90
CA GLY A 108 1.07 1.05 2.81
C GLY A 108 0.03 1.34 3.88
N LEU A 109 -0.08 2.59 4.37
CA LEU A 109 -1.11 3.00 5.33
C LEU A 109 -2.52 3.05 4.74
N VAL A 110 -2.65 3.35 3.45
CA VAL A 110 -3.96 3.51 2.79
C VAL A 110 -4.41 2.23 2.10
N SER A 111 -3.47 1.35 1.72
CA SER A 111 -3.75 0.12 1.00
C SER A 111 -4.63 -0.85 1.80
N PRO A 112 -5.66 -1.47 1.19
CA PRO A 112 -6.54 -2.42 1.87
C PRO A 112 -5.91 -3.80 2.12
N GLY A 113 -4.71 -4.06 1.59
CA GLY A 113 -4.03 -5.35 1.68
C GLY A 113 -2.52 -5.23 1.44
N ARG A 114 -1.87 -6.36 1.20
CA ARG A 114 -0.44 -6.35 0.85
C ARG A 114 -0.22 -5.78 -0.55
N THR A 115 0.54 -4.72 -0.64
CA THR A 115 0.86 -4.02 -1.90
C THR A 115 2.36 -3.81 -2.00
N PHE A 116 3.10 -4.85 -2.39
CA PHE A 116 4.55 -4.74 -2.58
C PHE A 116 4.95 -4.35 -4.00
N VAL A 117 4.28 -4.94 -4.98
CA VAL A 117 4.66 -4.80 -6.40
C VAL A 117 4.26 -3.43 -6.92
N GLU A 118 3.09 -2.93 -6.53
CA GLU A 118 2.55 -1.65 -6.99
C GLU A 118 3.47 -0.46 -6.63
N PRO A 119 3.86 -0.25 -5.36
CA PRO A 119 4.76 0.86 -5.02
C PRO A 119 6.16 0.67 -5.59
N MET A 120 6.65 -0.57 -5.74
CA MET A 120 7.95 -0.85 -6.35
C MET A 120 7.98 -0.39 -7.81
N VAL A 121 7.00 -0.81 -8.61
CA VAL A 121 6.92 -0.42 -10.03
C VAL A 121 6.63 1.07 -10.16
N ALA A 122 5.78 1.63 -9.29
CA ALA A 122 5.45 3.05 -9.30
C ALA A 122 6.68 3.92 -9.06
N VAL A 123 7.46 3.63 -8.00
CA VAL A 123 8.67 4.42 -7.73
C VAL A 123 9.73 4.22 -8.80
N PHE A 124 9.88 3.02 -9.35
CA PHE A 124 10.81 2.78 -10.44
C PHE A 124 10.50 3.66 -11.66
N LEU A 125 9.22 3.75 -12.06
CA LEU A 125 8.78 4.58 -13.17
C LEU A 125 8.94 6.07 -12.91
N VAL A 126 8.80 6.53 -11.67
CA VAL A 126 9.00 7.94 -11.29
C VAL A 126 10.48 8.27 -11.11
N ALA A 127 11.26 7.33 -10.60
CA ALA A 127 12.70 7.53 -10.36
C ALA A 127 13.49 7.74 -11.64
N LEU A 128 13.13 7.06 -12.74
CA LEU A 128 13.82 7.20 -14.03
C LEU A 128 13.79 8.65 -14.57
N PRO A 129 12.59 9.27 -14.76
CA PRO A 129 12.54 10.66 -15.22
C PRO A 129 13.12 11.63 -14.19
N THR A 130 12.92 11.38 -12.88
CA THR A 130 13.50 12.22 -11.82
C THR A 130 15.01 12.22 -11.87
N ALA A 131 15.65 11.04 -11.95
CA ALA A 131 17.09 10.91 -12.09
C ALA A 131 17.62 11.60 -13.36
N PHE A 132 16.90 11.44 -14.48
CA PHE A 132 17.26 12.09 -15.73
C PHE A 132 17.20 13.61 -15.64
N LEU A 133 16.12 14.17 -15.07
CA LEU A 133 15.94 15.62 -14.88
C LEU A 133 16.99 16.20 -13.95
N LEU A 134 17.25 15.54 -12.81
CA LEU A 134 18.28 15.99 -11.86
C LEU A 134 19.69 15.89 -12.44
N HIS A 135 19.98 14.84 -13.23
CA HIS A 135 21.27 14.71 -13.91
C HIS A 135 21.48 15.76 -15.00
N SER A 136 20.44 16.04 -15.79
CA SER A 136 20.51 17.03 -16.88
C SER A 136 20.54 18.47 -16.36
N GLY A 137 19.90 18.73 -15.21
CA GLY A 137 19.84 20.05 -14.55
C GLY A 137 21.07 20.40 -13.71
N GLN A 138 22.10 19.54 -13.62
CA GLN A 138 23.33 19.86 -12.88
C GLN A 138 24.07 21.04 -13.53
N THR A 139 24.23 22.12 -12.78
CA THR A 139 25.10 23.24 -13.18
C THR A 139 26.57 22.88 -13.10
N VAL A 140 26.95 22.10 -12.08
CA VAL A 140 28.29 21.53 -11.92
C VAL A 140 28.18 20.01 -11.94
N LYS A 141 28.84 19.34 -12.87
CA LYS A 141 28.85 17.86 -13.01
C LYS A 141 29.58 17.18 -11.85
N THR A 142 29.00 17.23 -10.66
CA THR A 142 29.59 16.65 -9.45
C THR A 142 29.35 15.15 -9.33
N MET A 143 28.32 14.63 -10.02
CA MET A 143 27.87 13.25 -9.85
C MET A 143 27.70 12.55 -11.21
N PRO A 144 28.37 11.42 -11.43
CA PRO A 144 28.22 10.65 -12.66
C PRO A 144 26.87 9.96 -12.77
N ALA A 145 26.38 9.71 -14.00
CA ALA A 145 25.07 9.14 -14.27
C ALA A 145 24.81 7.80 -13.56
N PHE A 146 25.84 6.95 -13.42
CA PHE A 146 25.65 5.65 -12.73
C PHE A 146 25.27 5.79 -11.27
N MET A 147 25.72 6.87 -10.59
CA MET A 147 25.35 7.13 -9.19
C MET A 147 23.87 7.47 -9.05
N TYR A 148 23.27 8.15 -10.04
CA TYR A 148 21.82 8.37 -10.08
C TYR A 148 21.06 7.06 -10.21
N ALA A 149 21.54 6.12 -11.01
CA ALA A 149 20.96 4.79 -11.12
C ALA A 149 21.04 4.02 -9.78
N LEU A 150 22.20 4.10 -9.11
CA LEU A 150 22.38 3.46 -7.80
C LEU A 150 21.45 4.06 -6.74
N MET A 151 21.35 5.40 -6.66
CA MET A 151 20.46 6.08 -5.73
C MET A 151 19.00 5.83 -6.06
N SER A 152 18.63 5.72 -7.33
CA SER A 152 17.27 5.30 -7.73
C SER A 152 16.94 3.90 -7.25
N ALA A 153 17.86 2.95 -7.41
CA ALA A 153 17.67 1.59 -6.90
C ALA A 153 17.55 1.57 -5.37
N LEU A 154 18.36 2.36 -4.67
CA LEU A 154 18.26 2.54 -3.22
C LEU A 154 16.89 3.12 -2.84
N GLY A 155 16.40 4.12 -3.56
CA GLY A 155 15.08 4.73 -3.37
C GLY A 155 13.94 3.72 -3.52
N VAL A 156 14.03 2.81 -4.49
CA VAL A 156 13.07 1.69 -4.63
C VAL A 156 13.05 0.82 -3.37
N VAL A 157 14.22 0.46 -2.84
CA VAL A 157 14.31 -0.35 -1.61
C VAL A 157 13.70 0.40 -0.42
N PHE A 158 14.01 1.70 -0.27
CA PHE A 158 13.43 2.52 0.81
C PHE A 158 11.92 2.65 0.68
N THR A 159 11.37 2.76 -0.53
CA THR A 159 9.92 2.77 -0.76
C THR A 159 9.27 1.46 -0.32
N LEU A 160 9.90 0.32 -0.59
CA LEU A 160 9.41 -0.99 -0.14
C LEU A 160 9.42 -1.09 1.40
N ILE A 161 10.49 -0.63 2.04
CA ILE A 161 10.58 -0.59 3.51
C ILE A 161 9.47 0.32 4.07
N GLY A 162 9.25 1.48 3.47
CA GLY A 162 8.19 2.40 3.83
C GLY A 162 6.82 1.75 3.72
N SER A 163 6.51 1.13 2.58
CA SER A 163 5.25 0.43 2.33
C SER A 163 5.04 -0.69 3.35
N TYR A 164 6.06 -1.50 3.60
CA TYR A 164 5.98 -2.56 4.62
C TYR A 164 5.66 -2.02 6.01
N ILE A 165 6.30 -0.93 6.42
CA ILE A 165 6.04 -0.29 7.73
C ILE A 165 4.61 0.26 7.76
N GLY A 166 4.16 0.94 6.69
CA GLY A 166 2.80 1.44 6.58
C GLY A 166 1.75 0.34 6.71
N GLU A 167 1.92 -0.77 6.00
CA GLU A 167 1.06 -1.95 6.10
C GLU A 167 1.04 -2.54 7.51
N ARG A 168 2.19 -2.63 8.17
CA ARG A 168 2.30 -3.14 9.55
C ARG A 168 1.58 -2.26 10.56
N ILE A 169 1.64 -0.96 10.40
CA ILE A 169 0.91 -0.01 11.25
C ILE A 169 -0.60 -0.18 11.04
N GLN A 170 -1.04 -0.33 9.79
CA GLN A 170 -2.45 -0.44 9.45
C GLN A 170 -3.05 -1.79 9.85
N MET A 171 -2.41 -2.90 9.49
CA MET A 171 -2.96 -4.25 9.67
C MET A 171 -2.59 -4.89 11.00
N GLY A 172 -1.55 -4.38 11.67
CA GLY A 172 -1.02 -4.99 12.89
C GLY A 172 -0.14 -6.22 12.61
N PRO A 173 0.18 -7.01 13.65
CA PRO A 173 0.98 -8.21 13.47
C PRO A 173 0.21 -9.28 12.68
N PRO A 174 0.91 -10.13 11.88
CA PRO A 174 0.26 -11.21 11.15
C PRO A 174 -0.46 -12.15 12.12
N PRO A 175 -1.59 -12.74 11.70
CA PRO A 175 -2.27 -13.74 12.50
C PRO A 175 -1.33 -14.91 12.77
N LYS A 176 -1.32 -15.39 14.02
CA LYS A 176 -0.54 -16.59 14.38
C LYS A 176 -1.10 -17.75 13.56
N GLN A 177 -0.25 -18.37 12.75
CA GLN A 177 -0.60 -19.62 12.10
C GLN A 177 -0.88 -20.64 13.21
N ALA A 178 -2.06 -21.26 13.18
CA ALA A 178 -2.36 -22.37 14.07
C ALA A 178 -1.46 -23.53 13.69
N GLU A 179 -0.48 -23.85 14.57
CA GLU A 179 0.32 -25.09 14.50
C GLU A 179 -0.58 -26.30 14.77
#